data_b66c851d9c68caede0aa4c14201d03bc
#
_entry.id   b66c851d9c68caede0aa4c14201d03bc
#
_cell.length_a   1.000
_cell.length_b   1.000
_cell.length_c   1.000
_cell.angle_alpha   90.00
_cell.angle_beta   90.00
_cell.angle_gamma   90.00
#
_symmetry.space_group_name_H-M   'P 1'
#
loop_
_entity.id
_entity.type
_entity.pdbx_description
1 polymer ?
#
loop_
_entity_poly.entity_id
_entity_poly.type
_entity_poly.pdbx_seq_one_letter_code
_entity_poly.pdbx_strand_id
1 'polypeptide(L)'
;MSSSSSNDEQDVKDVQITLVDCFADENSREKMTSETRRNARESIMELENARFDALRKDNQFVLVEIFKGKEALSEHKNEPHYKNWNKNVESLMSKPRAKRSYTPVFPTNEDWNRVNTPLQIDENGQQIEVLEGSGTSVACHVTITVHKKDCAAFEKISIENAISSKLEEDGGCLRFDIFKRIFSEADENDENDAAEEYLFAEVFRDSHAQTFHAQTQHSQNWKTKVEPMMAKARTWIQFDQVVFPTDDTMWADGDACEEACEMAW
;
A
#
# COMPACT_ATOMS: atom_id res chain seq x y z
N MET A 1 34.45 -27.42 -21.60
CA MET A 1 33.99 -26.02 -21.45
C MET A 1 32.77 -26.06 -20.58
N SER A 2 32.95 -25.83 -19.29
CA SER A 2 31.89 -25.81 -18.30
C SER A 2 31.34 -24.39 -18.24
N SER A 3 30.10 -24.21 -18.67
CA SER A 3 29.36 -22.98 -18.48
C SER A 3 28.90 -22.91 -17.01
N SER A 4 29.56 -22.08 -16.22
CA SER A 4 29.06 -21.66 -14.92
C SER A 4 27.87 -20.73 -15.14
N SER A 5 26.64 -21.21 -14.92
CA SER A 5 25.50 -20.37 -14.70
C SER A 5 25.67 -19.71 -13.32
N SER A 6 26.04 -18.44 -13.31
CA SER A 6 25.91 -17.63 -12.12
C SER A 6 24.40 -17.43 -11.88
N ASN A 7 23.84 -18.18 -10.93
CA ASN A 7 22.59 -17.78 -10.30
C ASN A 7 22.93 -16.52 -9.50
N ASP A 8 22.61 -15.37 -10.04
CA ASP A 8 22.50 -14.15 -9.26
C ASP A 8 21.29 -14.35 -8.31
N GLU A 9 21.52 -14.94 -7.14
CA GLU A 9 20.58 -14.83 -6.02
C GLU A 9 20.49 -13.34 -5.69
N GLN A 10 19.45 -12.70 -6.15
CA GLN A 10 19.14 -11.33 -5.76
C GLN A 10 18.98 -11.30 -4.25
N ASP A 11 19.81 -10.50 -3.58
CA ASP A 11 19.77 -10.36 -2.12
C ASP A 11 18.45 -9.74 -1.72
N VAL A 12 17.56 -10.51 -1.08
CA VAL A 12 16.20 -10.07 -0.70
C VAL A 12 16.30 -9.08 0.44
N LYS A 13 15.94 -7.83 0.17
CA LYS A 13 15.99 -6.74 1.16
C LYS A 13 14.74 -6.72 2.04
N ASP A 14 14.89 -6.31 3.30
CA ASP A 14 13.74 -6.07 4.18
C ASP A 14 12.94 -4.85 3.72
N VAL A 15 11.76 -5.09 3.18
CA VAL A 15 10.87 -4.03 2.70
C VAL A 15 10.42 -3.13 3.85
N GLN A 16 10.51 -1.82 3.62
CA GLN A 16 10.09 -0.79 4.56
C GLN A 16 8.76 -0.21 4.12
N ILE A 17 7.71 -0.43 4.91
CA ILE A 17 6.37 0.11 4.65
C ILE A 17 6.07 1.20 5.66
N THR A 18 5.75 2.38 5.15
CA THR A 18 5.45 3.55 5.96
C THR A 18 4.13 4.16 5.52
N LEU A 19 3.24 4.40 6.47
CA LEU A 19 2.10 5.29 6.27
C LEU A 19 2.38 6.64 6.92
N VAL A 20 2.16 7.71 6.16
CA VAL A 20 2.33 9.09 6.64
C VAL A 20 0.98 9.80 6.56
N ASP A 21 0.44 10.14 7.73
CA ASP A 21 -0.78 10.95 7.84
C ASP A 21 -0.42 12.43 7.85
N CYS A 22 -0.92 13.17 6.88
CA CYS A 22 -0.79 14.62 6.77
C CYS A 22 -2.17 15.27 6.80
N PHE A 23 -2.30 16.42 7.44
CA PHE A 23 -3.59 17.12 7.55
C PHE A 23 -3.43 18.52 7.01
N ALA A 24 -4.03 18.81 5.87
CA ALA A 24 -4.02 20.12 5.26
C ALA A 24 -4.92 21.11 6.03
N ASP A 25 -4.55 22.40 6.01
CA ASP A 25 -5.50 23.45 6.30
C ASP A 25 -6.60 23.48 5.23
N GLU A 26 -7.80 23.90 5.61
CA GLU A 26 -8.97 23.89 4.75
C GLU A 26 -8.75 24.58 3.39
N ASN A 27 -8.05 25.73 3.40
CA ASN A 27 -7.76 26.49 2.19
C ASN A 27 -6.52 26.01 1.43
N SER A 28 -5.79 25.03 1.99
CA SER A 28 -4.51 24.54 1.44
C SER A 28 -4.65 23.21 0.73
N ARG A 29 -5.82 22.57 0.77
CA ARG A 29 -6.08 21.23 0.29
C ARG A 29 -5.65 21.00 -1.17
N GLU A 30 -6.05 21.86 -2.09
CA GLU A 30 -5.73 21.69 -3.51
C GLU A 30 -4.24 21.87 -3.80
N LYS A 31 -3.59 22.81 -3.11
CA LYS A 31 -2.12 22.96 -3.20
C LYS A 31 -1.40 21.76 -2.63
N MET A 32 -1.85 21.24 -1.50
CA MET A 32 -1.31 20.01 -0.90
C MET A 32 -1.48 18.81 -1.85
N THR A 33 -2.63 18.68 -2.50
CA THR A 33 -2.91 17.65 -3.51
C THR A 33 -1.90 17.72 -4.65
N SER A 34 -1.68 18.92 -5.21
CA SER A 34 -0.73 19.11 -6.32
C SER A 34 0.72 18.81 -5.93
N GLU A 35 1.17 19.31 -4.77
CA GLU A 35 2.52 19.06 -4.27
C GLU A 35 2.75 17.58 -3.98
N THR A 36 1.78 16.90 -3.38
CA THR A 36 1.87 15.48 -3.04
C THR A 36 1.88 14.60 -4.29
N ARG A 37 1.03 14.92 -5.30
CA ARG A 37 1.04 14.21 -6.58
C ARG A 37 2.39 14.32 -7.28
N ARG A 38 2.98 15.52 -7.30
CA ARG A 38 4.30 15.72 -7.89
C ARG A 38 5.37 14.88 -7.18
N ASN A 39 5.40 14.91 -5.84
CA ASN A 39 6.36 14.10 -5.08
C ASN A 39 6.18 12.61 -5.36
N ALA A 40 4.95 12.12 -5.36
CA ALA A 40 4.67 10.71 -5.61
C ALA A 40 5.16 10.25 -7.00
N ARG A 41 4.95 11.07 -8.04
CA ARG A 41 5.44 10.79 -9.40
C ARG A 41 6.96 10.68 -9.48
N GLU A 42 7.67 11.54 -8.76
CA GLU A 42 9.14 11.50 -8.71
C GLU A 42 9.63 10.33 -7.86
N SER A 43 8.93 10.01 -6.76
CA SER A 43 9.28 8.90 -5.86
C SER A 43 9.23 7.54 -6.54
N ILE A 44 8.24 7.28 -7.40
CA ILE A 44 8.15 5.99 -8.11
C ILE A 44 9.24 5.81 -9.18
N MET A 45 9.98 6.86 -9.52
CA MET A 45 11.12 6.78 -10.43
C MET A 45 12.42 6.39 -9.69
N GLU A 46 12.40 6.33 -8.37
CA GLU A 46 13.54 5.86 -7.58
C GLU A 46 13.67 4.35 -7.70
N LEU A 47 14.89 3.87 -7.97
CA LEU A 47 15.18 2.46 -8.28
C LEU A 47 14.64 1.47 -7.23
N GLU A 48 14.71 1.84 -5.97
CA GLU A 48 14.32 0.96 -4.85
C GLU A 48 12.96 1.33 -4.25
N ASN A 49 12.21 2.20 -4.92
CA ASN A 49 10.82 2.45 -4.58
C ASN A 49 9.95 1.34 -5.19
N ALA A 50 9.35 0.50 -4.35
CA ALA A 50 8.43 -0.52 -4.81
C ALA A 50 7.02 0.05 -5.03
N ARG A 51 6.65 1.12 -4.28
CA ARG A 51 5.34 1.73 -4.41
C ARG A 51 5.22 3.06 -3.66
N PHE A 52 4.43 3.96 -4.20
CA PHE A 52 4.02 5.18 -3.54
C PHE A 52 2.55 5.47 -3.85
N ASP A 53 1.68 5.44 -2.82
CA ASP A 53 0.28 5.84 -2.97
C ASP A 53 0.01 7.12 -2.19
N ALA A 54 -0.83 7.96 -2.73
CA ALA A 54 -1.32 9.16 -2.04
C ALA A 54 -2.85 9.17 -2.10
N LEU A 55 -3.48 9.08 -0.94
CA LEU A 55 -4.91 8.97 -0.76
C LEU A 55 -5.42 10.17 0.04
N ARG A 56 -6.64 10.62 -0.20
CA ARG A 56 -7.23 11.76 0.51
C ARG A 56 -8.64 11.46 0.99
N LYS A 57 -8.91 11.83 2.23
CA LYS A 57 -10.25 11.94 2.78
C LYS A 57 -10.40 13.30 3.44
N ASP A 58 -11.34 14.12 2.97
CA ASP A 58 -11.49 15.50 3.42
C ASP A 58 -10.16 16.27 3.33
N ASN A 59 -9.62 16.70 4.49
CA ASN A 59 -8.33 17.38 4.61
C ASN A 59 -7.18 16.44 5.04
N GLN A 60 -7.45 15.16 5.26
CA GLN A 60 -6.43 14.16 5.58
C GLN A 60 -5.87 13.55 4.30
N PHE A 61 -4.55 13.55 4.21
CA PHE A 61 -3.80 12.79 3.21
C PHE A 61 -3.11 11.63 3.89
N VAL A 62 -3.17 10.46 3.27
CA VAL A 62 -2.44 9.27 3.70
C VAL A 62 -1.50 8.89 2.57
N LEU A 63 -0.20 8.90 2.85
CA LEU A 63 0.83 8.43 1.93
C LEU A 63 1.21 7.02 2.34
N VAL A 64 1.22 6.09 1.40
CA VAL A 64 1.72 4.73 1.57
C VAL A 64 3.03 4.64 0.80
N GLU A 65 4.12 4.51 1.52
CA GLU A 65 5.47 4.47 0.96
C GLU A 65 6.05 3.09 1.18
N ILE A 66 6.48 2.41 0.10
CA ILE A 66 7.08 1.07 0.15
C ILE A 66 8.44 1.12 -0.54
N PHE A 67 9.50 0.88 0.23
CA PHE A 67 10.88 0.90 -0.24
C PHE A 67 11.60 -0.43 0.04
N LYS A 68 12.47 -0.85 -0.89
CA LYS A 68 13.30 -2.05 -0.77
C LYS A 68 14.53 -1.76 0.07
N GLY A 69 14.41 -1.90 1.38
CA GLY A 69 15.48 -1.68 2.35
C GLY A 69 15.43 -0.32 3.07
N LYS A 70 16.10 -0.27 4.21
CA LYS A 70 16.20 0.95 5.05
C LYS A 70 17.02 2.05 4.40
N GLU A 71 18.01 1.66 3.63
CA GLU A 71 18.90 2.55 2.87
C GLU A 71 18.09 3.33 1.84
N ALA A 72 17.25 2.66 1.06
CA ALA A 72 16.38 3.28 0.06
C ALA A 72 15.44 4.33 0.68
N LEU A 73 14.79 4.00 1.80
CA LEU A 73 13.97 4.97 2.53
C LEU A 73 14.78 6.16 3.07
N SER A 74 16.04 5.94 3.41
CA SER A 74 16.95 7.02 3.85
C SER A 74 17.40 7.89 2.68
N GLU A 75 17.70 7.30 1.54
CA GLU A 75 18.08 7.98 0.30
C GLU A 75 16.92 8.83 -0.23
N HIS A 76 15.70 8.28 -0.30
CA HIS A 76 14.49 9.01 -0.66
C HIS A 76 14.37 10.35 0.09
N LYS A 77 14.63 10.38 1.40
CA LYS A 77 14.57 11.62 2.19
C LYS A 77 15.62 12.65 1.81
N ASN A 78 16.67 12.23 1.09
CA ASN A 78 17.73 13.10 0.61
C ASN A 78 17.48 13.61 -0.81
N GLU A 79 16.51 13.02 -1.53
CA GLU A 79 16.16 13.41 -2.87
C GLU A 79 15.61 14.85 -2.96
N PRO A 80 15.91 15.59 -4.03
CA PRO A 80 15.46 16.95 -4.22
C PRO A 80 13.93 17.10 -4.17
N HIS A 81 13.19 16.17 -4.76
CA HIS A 81 11.73 16.22 -4.80
C HIS A 81 11.12 16.06 -3.41
N TYR A 82 11.64 15.11 -2.58
CA TYR A 82 11.21 14.99 -1.19
C TYR A 82 11.47 16.24 -0.38
N LYS A 83 12.70 16.82 -0.49
CA LYS A 83 13.06 18.05 0.22
C LYS A 83 12.18 19.23 -0.18
N ASN A 84 11.88 19.35 -1.48
CA ASN A 84 10.98 20.38 -2.00
C ASN A 84 9.54 20.15 -1.50
N TRP A 85 9.04 18.94 -1.59
CA TRP A 85 7.73 18.58 -1.05
C TRP A 85 7.63 18.91 0.43
N ASN A 86 8.58 18.42 1.23
CA ASN A 86 8.61 18.64 2.67
C ASN A 86 8.55 20.12 3.03
N LYS A 87 9.36 20.94 2.36
CA LYS A 87 9.40 22.41 2.56
C LYS A 87 8.07 23.06 2.16
N ASN A 88 7.50 22.65 1.05
CA ASN A 88 6.28 23.28 0.50
C ASN A 88 5.04 22.91 1.31
N VAL A 89 4.94 21.65 1.79
CA VAL A 89 3.74 21.17 2.49
C VAL A 89 3.73 21.52 3.97
N GLU A 90 4.88 21.77 4.60
CA GLU A 90 4.95 22.08 6.03
C GLU A 90 4.05 23.26 6.41
N SER A 91 4.05 24.32 5.59
CA SER A 91 3.21 25.51 5.81
C SER A 91 1.74 25.33 5.43
N LEU A 92 1.39 24.20 4.81
CA LEU A 92 0.02 23.85 4.39
C LEU A 92 -0.69 22.95 5.38
N MET A 93 0.04 22.42 6.37
CA MET A 93 -0.49 21.48 7.35
C MET A 93 -1.06 22.19 8.57
N SER A 94 -2.25 21.72 9.02
CA SER A 94 -2.92 22.20 10.24
C SER A 94 -2.34 21.61 11.52
N LYS A 95 -1.59 20.51 11.41
CA LYS A 95 -0.88 19.84 12.51
C LYS A 95 0.31 19.04 12.01
N PRO A 96 1.28 18.69 12.87
CA PRO A 96 2.40 17.82 12.49
C PRO A 96 1.89 16.49 11.92
N ARG A 97 2.59 15.98 10.90
CA ARG A 97 2.31 14.66 10.33
C ARG A 97 2.64 13.55 11.33
N ALA A 98 1.87 12.47 11.25
CA ALA A 98 2.11 11.25 12.00
C ALA A 98 2.65 10.17 11.06
N LYS A 99 3.51 9.29 11.59
CA LYS A 99 4.11 8.19 10.85
C LYS A 99 3.81 6.87 11.54
N ARG A 100 3.48 5.87 10.74
CA ARG A 100 3.27 4.49 11.19
C ARG A 100 4.07 3.54 10.30
N SER A 101 4.73 2.56 10.92
CA SER A 101 5.56 1.59 10.22
C SER A 101 4.90 0.22 10.22
N TYR A 102 5.11 -0.55 9.16
CA TYR A 102 4.51 -1.86 8.97
C TYR A 102 5.51 -2.84 8.36
N THR A 103 5.24 -4.14 8.55
CA THR A 103 5.84 -5.22 7.78
C THR A 103 4.83 -5.79 6.79
N PRO A 104 5.26 -6.28 5.63
CA PRO A 104 4.37 -6.92 4.68
C PRO A 104 3.90 -8.29 5.20
N VAL A 105 2.62 -8.61 4.97
CA VAL A 105 2.03 -9.93 5.15
C VAL A 105 1.63 -10.50 3.80
N PHE A 106 1.01 -9.67 2.95
CA PHE A 106 0.65 -9.98 1.57
C PHE A 106 0.55 -8.68 0.76
N PRO A 107 1.17 -8.57 -0.42
CA PRO A 107 2.23 -9.46 -0.92
C PRO A 107 3.37 -9.65 0.07
N THR A 108 4.14 -10.74 -0.07
CA THR A 108 5.25 -11.05 0.85
C THR A 108 6.44 -10.11 0.67
N ASN A 109 7.43 -10.20 1.56
CA ASN A 109 8.67 -9.43 1.42
C ASN A 109 9.41 -9.75 0.10
N GLU A 110 9.40 -11.02 -0.30
CA GLU A 110 9.99 -11.50 -1.55
C GLU A 110 9.24 -10.95 -2.77
N ASP A 111 7.90 -10.94 -2.72
CA ASP A 111 7.08 -10.41 -3.81
C ASP A 111 7.36 -8.90 -4.02
N TRP A 112 7.43 -8.12 -2.93
CA TRP A 112 7.78 -6.71 -3.01
C TRP A 112 9.18 -6.46 -3.58
N ASN A 113 10.14 -7.35 -3.33
CA ASN A 113 11.48 -7.24 -3.91
C ASN A 113 11.47 -7.51 -5.44
N ARG A 114 10.51 -8.29 -5.94
CA ARG A 114 10.32 -8.55 -7.37
C ARG A 114 9.56 -7.44 -8.09
N VAL A 115 8.78 -6.62 -7.37
CA VAL A 115 8.09 -5.47 -7.98
C VAL A 115 9.15 -4.55 -8.59
N ASN A 116 9.25 -4.59 -9.89
CA ASN A 116 9.89 -3.53 -10.64
C ASN A 116 8.81 -2.47 -10.83
N THR A 117 8.94 -1.34 -10.11
CA THR A 117 8.11 -0.19 -10.43
C THR A 117 8.23 0.00 -11.93
N PRO A 118 7.13 -0.05 -12.71
CA PRO A 118 7.23 0.16 -14.13
C PRO A 118 7.83 1.55 -14.30
N LEU A 119 9.12 1.60 -14.61
CA LEU A 119 9.72 2.79 -15.16
C LEU A 119 8.87 3.06 -16.38
N GLN A 120 8.05 4.07 -16.32
CA GLN A 120 7.25 4.51 -17.47
C GLN A 120 8.18 5.17 -18.48
N ILE A 121 9.12 4.36 -18.95
CA ILE A 121 10.12 4.72 -19.94
C ILE A 121 9.76 3.87 -21.15
N ASP A 122 9.57 4.53 -22.28
CA ASP A 122 9.38 3.85 -23.57
C ASP A 122 10.67 3.15 -24.02
N GLU A 123 10.59 2.42 -25.11
CA GLU A 123 11.71 1.72 -25.73
C GLU A 123 12.89 2.65 -26.11
N ASN A 124 12.68 3.97 -26.12
CA ASN A 124 13.69 5.00 -26.41
C ASN A 124 14.26 5.64 -25.15
N GLY A 125 13.85 5.16 -23.94
CA GLY A 125 14.26 5.73 -22.67
C GLY A 125 13.60 7.06 -22.34
N GLN A 126 12.49 7.41 -23.01
CA GLN A 126 11.70 8.58 -22.69
C GLN A 126 10.60 8.23 -21.69
N GLN A 127 10.38 9.11 -20.72
CA GLN A 127 9.32 8.94 -19.75
C GLN A 127 7.98 8.90 -20.47
N ILE A 128 7.23 7.80 -20.30
CA ILE A 128 5.87 7.68 -20.80
C ILE A 128 5.00 8.63 -19.98
N GLU A 129 4.27 9.48 -20.67
CA GLU A 129 3.30 10.37 -20.01
C GLU A 129 2.21 9.51 -19.37
N VAL A 130 2.14 9.53 -18.03
CA VAL A 130 1.08 8.83 -17.28
C VAL A 130 -0.22 9.48 -17.66
N LEU A 131 -1.04 8.78 -18.42
CA LEU A 131 -2.38 9.21 -18.73
C LEU A 131 -3.15 9.35 -17.40
N GLU A 132 -3.88 10.44 -17.26
CA GLU A 132 -4.79 10.57 -16.12
C GLU A 132 -5.83 9.45 -16.24
N GLY A 133 -5.84 8.54 -15.25
CA GLY A 133 -6.80 7.43 -15.19
C GLY A 133 -8.24 7.95 -15.10
N SER A 134 -9.18 7.04 -15.18
CA SER A 134 -10.62 7.37 -15.16
C SER A 134 -11.06 8.16 -13.92
N GLY A 135 -10.22 8.20 -12.87
CA GLY A 135 -10.53 8.84 -11.59
C GLY A 135 -11.66 8.17 -10.82
N THR A 136 -12.06 6.97 -11.23
CA THR A 136 -13.17 6.21 -10.63
C THR A 136 -12.73 5.23 -9.54
N SER A 137 -11.43 4.96 -9.43
CA SER A 137 -10.88 4.02 -8.44
C SER A 137 -11.26 4.40 -7.02
N VAL A 138 -11.67 3.40 -6.25
CA VAL A 138 -12.06 3.53 -4.85
C VAL A 138 -11.01 2.86 -3.98
N ALA A 139 -10.33 3.64 -3.16
CA ALA A 139 -9.37 3.12 -2.18
C ALA A 139 -9.99 3.11 -0.79
N CYS A 140 -9.70 2.06 -0.02
CA CYS A 140 -10.08 1.99 1.39
C CYS A 140 -9.01 1.32 2.24
N HIS A 141 -8.94 1.75 3.49
CA HIS A 141 -8.12 1.15 4.53
C HIS A 141 -8.99 0.53 5.61
N VAL A 142 -8.73 -0.73 5.96
CA VAL A 142 -9.38 -1.43 7.05
C VAL A 142 -8.34 -1.74 8.12
N THR A 143 -8.49 -1.17 9.31
CA THR A 143 -7.63 -1.48 10.45
C THR A 143 -8.29 -2.55 11.31
N ILE A 144 -7.55 -3.61 11.61
CA ILE A 144 -8.04 -4.79 12.33
C ILE A 144 -7.06 -5.10 13.46
N THR A 145 -7.58 -5.22 14.67
CA THR A 145 -6.79 -5.62 15.84
C THR A 145 -7.14 -7.05 16.21
N VAL A 146 -6.16 -7.94 16.23
CA VAL A 146 -6.31 -9.39 16.36
C VAL A 146 -5.62 -9.87 17.62
N HIS A 147 -6.23 -10.77 18.38
CA HIS A 147 -5.58 -11.40 19.52
C HIS A 147 -4.31 -12.15 19.08
N LYS A 148 -3.18 -11.98 19.79
CA LYS A 148 -1.88 -12.58 19.42
C LYS A 148 -1.96 -14.09 19.16
N LYS A 149 -2.76 -14.80 19.94
CA LYS A 149 -2.98 -16.25 19.81
C LYS A 149 -3.60 -16.66 18.47
N ASP A 150 -4.31 -15.75 17.80
CA ASP A 150 -5.07 -16.01 16.60
C ASP A 150 -4.38 -15.45 15.33
N CYS A 151 -3.26 -14.72 15.48
CA CYS A 151 -2.59 -14.03 14.37
C CYS A 151 -2.24 -14.95 13.19
N ALA A 152 -1.64 -16.11 13.45
CA ALA A 152 -1.25 -17.03 12.37
C ALA A 152 -2.46 -17.56 11.58
N ALA A 153 -3.57 -17.86 12.26
CA ALA A 153 -4.80 -18.29 11.60
C ALA A 153 -5.46 -17.12 10.85
N PHE A 154 -5.44 -15.93 11.43
CA PHE A 154 -5.94 -14.70 10.81
C PHE A 154 -5.17 -14.37 9.53
N GLU A 155 -3.84 -14.37 9.57
CA GLU A 155 -2.98 -14.09 8.41
C GLU A 155 -3.29 -15.05 7.26
N LYS A 156 -3.31 -16.37 7.56
CA LYS A 156 -3.63 -17.38 6.54
C LYS A 156 -4.98 -17.15 5.86
N ILE A 157 -6.04 -16.99 6.67
CA ILE A 157 -7.41 -16.77 6.15
C ILE A 157 -7.50 -15.47 5.35
N SER A 158 -6.77 -14.44 5.77
CA SER A 158 -6.77 -13.14 5.12
C SER A 158 -6.00 -13.13 3.81
N ILE A 159 -4.89 -13.87 3.72
CA ILE A 159 -4.17 -14.09 2.46
C ILE A 159 -5.06 -14.84 1.46
N GLU A 160 -5.72 -15.93 1.89
CA GLU A 160 -6.68 -16.66 1.04
C GLU A 160 -7.79 -15.73 0.50
N ASN A 161 -8.28 -14.81 1.35
CA ASN A 161 -9.28 -13.82 0.93
C ASN A 161 -8.69 -12.81 -0.07
N ALA A 162 -7.49 -12.29 0.16
CA ALA A 162 -6.83 -11.34 -0.73
C ALA A 162 -6.59 -11.94 -2.13
N ILE A 163 -6.10 -13.18 -2.20
CA ILE A 163 -5.93 -13.91 -3.46
C ILE A 163 -7.27 -14.07 -4.17
N SER A 164 -8.31 -14.53 -3.44
CA SER A 164 -9.66 -14.69 -4.02
C SER A 164 -10.23 -13.38 -4.55
N SER A 165 -9.96 -12.27 -3.88
CA SER A 165 -10.42 -10.93 -4.30
C SER A 165 -9.79 -10.50 -5.63
N LYS A 166 -8.52 -10.82 -5.84
CA LYS A 166 -7.82 -10.50 -7.09
C LYS A 166 -8.26 -11.39 -8.26
N LEU A 167 -8.85 -12.56 -7.96
CA LEU A 167 -9.38 -13.51 -8.95
C LEU A 167 -10.88 -13.37 -9.16
N GLU A 168 -11.53 -12.34 -8.67
CA GLU A 168 -12.95 -12.09 -8.88
C GLU A 168 -13.28 -11.94 -10.38
N GLU A 169 -14.40 -12.53 -10.80
CA GLU A 169 -14.80 -12.60 -12.21
C GLU A 169 -14.95 -11.23 -12.87
N ASP A 170 -15.30 -10.18 -12.09
CA ASP A 170 -15.45 -8.84 -12.61
C ASP A 170 -14.09 -8.10 -12.75
N GLY A 171 -13.00 -8.68 -12.25
CA GLY A 171 -11.67 -8.07 -12.26
C GLY A 171 -11.62 -6.71 -11.58
N GLY A 172 -12.53 -6.46 -10.63
CA GLY A 172 -12.72 -5.13 -10.05
C GLY A 172 -11.84 -4.82 -8.85
N CYS A 173 -11.25 -5.84 -8.21
CA CYS A 173 -10.27 -5.67 -7.15
C CYS A 173 -8.89 -5.45 -7.78
N LEU A 174 -8.47 -4.20 -7.89
CA LEU A 174 -7.19 -3.83 -8.50
C LEU A 174 -6.02 -4.12 -7.56
N ARG A 175 -6.25 -4.02 -6.24
CA ARG A 175 -5.22 -4.23 -5.24
C ARG A 175 -5.81 -4.67 -3.91
N PHE A 176 -5.10 -5.58 -3.23
CA PHE A 176 -5.41 -6.00 -1.87
C PHE A 176 -4.10 -6.29 -1.13
N ASP A 177 -3.66 -5.37 -0.27
CA ASP A 177 -2.46 -5.54 0.52
C ASP A 177 -2.81 -5.75 1.99
N ILE A 178 -2.00 -6.56 2.67
CA ILE A 178 -2.10 -6.82 4.10
C ILE A 178 -0.78 -6.46 4.75
N PHE A 179 -0.82 -5.52 5.69
CA PHE A 179 0.35 -5.07 6.44
C PHE A 179 0.14 -5.30 7.92
N LYS A 180 1.21 -5.64 8.64
CA LYS A 180 1.23 -5.78 10.10
C LYS A 180 1.95 -4.59 10.72
N ARG A 181 1.33 -3.95 11.70
CA ARG A 181 1.88 -2.78 12.39
C ARG A 181 3.15 -3.10 13.16
N ILE A 182 4.15 -2.23 13.05
CA ILE A 182 5.31 -2.18 13.94
C ILE A 182 5.08 -1.06 14.93
N PHE A 183 4.96 -1.39 16.22
CA PHE A 183 4.88 -0.39 17.27
C PHE A 183 6.28 0.08 17.65
N SER A 184 6.47 1.38 17.82
CA SER A 184 7.69 1.97 18.35
C SER A 184 7.55 2.18 19.86
N GLU A 185 8.69 2.40 20.55
CA GLU A 185 8.69 2.77 21.97
C GLU A 185 7.83 4.01 22.28
N ALA A 186 7.62 4.89 21.30
CA ALA A 186 6.76 6.06 21.42
C ALA A 186 5.24 5.73 21.36
N ASP A 187 4.88 4.54 20.89
CA ASP A 187 3.50 4.03 20.81
C ASP A 187 3.09 3.33 22.12
N GLU A 188 3.96 3.29 23.16
CA GLU A 188 3.86 2.49 24.39
C GLU A 188 2.65 2.79 25.31
N ASN A 189 1.74 3.67 24.92
CA ASN A 189 0.48 3.86 25.63
C ASN A 189 -0.61 2.85 25.26
N ASP A 190 -0.31 1.85 24.41
CA ASP A 190 -1.27 0.82 24.08
C ASP A 190 -1.13 -0.33 25.09
N GLU A 191 -2.03 -0.35 26.10
CA GLU A 191 -2.12 -1.39 27.15
C GLU A 191 -2.35 -2.81 26.62
N ASN A 192 -2.20 -3.04 25.30
CA ASN A 192 -2.65 -4.23 24.64
C ASN A 192 -1.48 -5.13 24.14
N ASP A 193 -0.59 -5.50 25.09
CA ASP A 193 0.43 -6.55 24.82
C ASP A 193 -0.17 -7.90 24.34
N ALA A 194 -1.50 -8.03 24.34
CA ALA A 194 -2.23 -9.23 23.96
C ALA A 194 -2.76 -9.23 22.51
N ALA A 195 -2.53 -8.18 21.71
CA ALA A 195 -3.06 -8.05 20.36
C ALA A 195 -2.06 -7.44 19.38
N GLU A 196 -2.28 -7.69 18.09
CA GLU A 196 -1.53 -7.13 16.96
C GLU A 196 -2.48 -6.34 16.05
N GLU A 197 -1.97 -5.28 15.42
CA GLU A 197 -2.74 -4.48 14.48
C GLU A 197 -2.35 -4.80 13.04
N TYR A 198 -3.36 -4.97 12.20
CA TYR A 198 -3.23 -5.17 10.76
C TYR A 198 -3.93 -4.04 10.02
N LEU A 199 -3.37 -3.70 8.86
CA LEU A 199 -3.97 -2.80 7.89
C LEU A 199 -4.22 -3.55 6.58
N PHE A 200 -5.45 -3.52 6.09
CA PHE A 200 -5.76 -3.88 4.71
C PHE A 200 -5.85 -2.61 3.89
N ALA A 201 -5.05 -2.54 2.83
CA ALA A 201 -5.12 -1.48 1.83
C ALA A 201 -5.72 -2.07 0.56
N GLU A 202 -6.96 -1.69 0.29
CA GLU A 202 -7.77 -2.24 -0.79
C GLU A 202 -8.05 -1.15 -1.82
N VAL A 203 -7.93 -1.49 -3.10
CA VAL A 203 -8.30 -0.60 -4.20
C VAL A 203 -9.18 -1.34 -5.17
N PHE A 204 -10.30 -0.73 -5.51
CA PHE A 204 -11.28 -1.23 -6.45
C PHE A 204 -11.39 -0.29 -7.65
N ARG A 205 -11.68 -0.84 -8.83
CA ARG A 205 -11.85 -0.08 -10.07
C ARG A 205 -12.90 1.02 -9.93
N ASP A 206 -13.97 0.74 -9.19
CA ASP A 206 -15.07 1.65 -8.91
C ASP A 206 -15.91 1.18 -7.69
N SER A 207 -16.91 1.94 -7.32
CA SER A 207 -17.81 1.62 -6.20
C SER A 207 -18.68 0.38 -6.45
N HIS A 208 -18.95 0.03 -7.71
CA HIS A 208 -19.67 -1.19 -8.06
C HIS A 208 -18.83 -2.41 -7.76
N ALA A 209 -17.56 -2.43 -8.18
CA ALA A 209 -16.61 -3.49 -7.88
C ALA A 209 -16.41 -3.67 -6.37
N GLN A 210 -16.29 -2.58 -5.60
CA GLN A 210 -16.23 -2.64 -4.14
C GLN A 210 -17.49 -3.29 -3.54
N THR A 211 -18.68 -2.93 -4.05
CA THR A 211 -19.95 -3.49 -3.59
C THR A 211 -20.05 -4.97 -3.96
N PHE A 212 -19.63 -5.34 -5.16
CA PHE A 212 -19.58 -6.73 -5.63
C PHE A 212 -18.66 -7.55 -4.72
N HIS A 213 -17.41 -7.13 -4.50
CA HIS A 213 -16.47 -7.78 -3.58
C HIS A 213 -17.10 -8.04 -2.21
N ALA A 214 -17.75 -7.04 -1.62
CA ALA A 214 -18.33 -7.14 -0.29
C ALA A 214 -19.44 -8.22 -0.21
N GLN A 215 -20.04 -8.61 -1.34
CA GLN A 215 -21.12 -9.61 -1.45
C GLN A 215 -20.61 -11.00 -1.84
N THR A 216 -19.35 -11.14 -2.26
CA THR A 216 -18.78 -12.44 -2.65
C THR A 216 -18.78 -13.43 -1.49
N GLN A 217 -18.84 -14.73 -1.83
CA GLN A 217 -18.84 -15.78 -0.81
C GLN A 217 -17.55 -15.80 0.00
N HIS A 218 -16.38 -15.54 -0.63
CA HIS A 218 -15.09 -15.53 0.07
C HIS A 218 -15.01 -14.37 1.09
N SER A 219 -15.49 -13.17 0.72
CA SER A 219 -15.54 -12.00 1.63
C SER A 219 -16.46 -12.27 2.83
N GLN A 220 -17.65 -12.88 2.61
CA GLN A 220 -18.56 -13.23 3.69
C GLN A 220 -17.98 -14.33 4.60
N ASN A 221 -17.35 -15.34 4.00
CA ASN A 221 -16.67 -16.41 4.75
C ASN A 221 -15.52 -15.85 5.58
N TRP A 222 -14.72 -14.94 5.01
CA TRP A 222 -13.65 -14.25 5.72
C TRP A 222 -14.20 -13.53 6.96
N LYS A 223 -15.21 -12.67 6.79
CA LYS A 223 -15.85 -11.94 7.89
C LYS A 223 -16.27 -12.89 9.03
N THR A 224 -16.98 -13.96 8.69
CA THR A 224 -17.47 -14.93 9.68
C THR A 224 -16.35 -15.62 10.45
N LYS A 225 -15.25 -15.98 9.75
CA LYS A 225 -14.13 -16.71 10.37
C LYS A 225 -13.26 -15.81 11.24
N VAL A 226 -13.05 -14.54 10.85
CA VAL A 226 -12.10 -13.67 11.54
C VAL A 226 -12.72 -12.81 12.64
N GLU A 227 -14.05 -12.60 12.63
CA GLU A 227 -14.73 -11.81 13.66
C GLU A 227 -14.44 -12.29 15.09
N PRO A 228 -14.43 -13.62 15.39
CA PRO A 228 -14.07 -14.11 16.73
C PRO A 228 -12.60 -13.92 17.11
N MET A 229 -11.71 -13.63 16.16
CA MET A 229 -10.27 -13.42 16.35
C MET A 229 -9.96 -11.96 16.69
N MET A 230 -10.89 -11.04 16.44
CA MET A 230 -10.69 -9.61 16.63
C MET A 230 -10.76 -9.24 18.11
N ALA A 231 -9.78 -8.48 18.58
CA ALA A 231 -9.74 -7.93 19.94
C ALA A 231 -10.67 -6.73 20.13
N LYS A 232 -10.98 -6.03 19.04
CA LYS A 232 -11.94 -4.91 18.96
C LYS A 232 -12.60 -4.86 17.58
N ALA A 233 -13.70 -4.13 17.48
CA ALA A 233 -14.35 -3.88 16.19
C ALA A 233 -13.35 -3.23 15.21
N ARG A 234 -13.30 -3.73 13.97
CA ARG A 234 -12.47 -3.15 12.90
C ARG A 234 -12.95 -1.73 12.57
N THR A 235 -12.02 -0.89 12.16
CA THR A 235 -12.32 0.42 11.60
C THR A 235 -12.10 0.40 10.08
N TRP A 236 -12.87 1.22 9.37
CA TRP A 236 -12.83 1.29 7.92
C TRP A 236 -12.88 2.75 7.48
N ILE A 237 -12.03 3.10 6.54
CA ILE A 237 -11.96 4.43 5.92
C ILE A 237 -11.98 4.25 4.41
N GLN A 238 -12.95 4.85 3.76
CA GLN A 238 -12.95 5.03 2.31
C GLN A 238 -12.43 6.44 2.01
N PHE A 239 -11.52 6.53 1.06
CA PHE A 239 -10.95 7.78 0.62
C PHE A 239 -11.82 8.44 -0.45
N ASP A 240 -11.91 9.77 -0.41
CA ASP A 240 -12.71 10.56 -1.35
C ASP A 240 -11.99 10.71 -2.69
N GLN A 241 -10.66 10.60 -2.67
CA GLN A 241 -9.81 10.73 -3.85
C GLN A 241 -8.55 9.89 -3.73
N VAL A 242 -8.23 9.20 -4.81
CA VAL A 242 -6.89 8.71 -5.10
C VAL A 242 -6.13 9.86 -5.76
N VAL A 243 -5.20 10.45 -5.01
CA VAL A 243 -4.35 11.55 -5.49
C VAL A 243 -3.27 11.02 -6.42
N PHE A 244 -2.77 9.83 -6.11
CA PHE A 244 -1.80 9.06 -6.87
C PHE A 244 -1.83 7.59 -6.42
N PRO A 245 -1.68 6.59 -7.32
CA PRO A 245 -1.53 6.74 -8.76
C PRO A 245 -2.82 7.24 -9.43
N THR A 246 -2.66 7.87 -10.59
CA THR A 246 -3.80 8.41 -11.37
C THR A 246 -4.24 7.48 -12.49
N ASP A 247 -3.47 6.43 -12.77
CA ASP A 247 -3.75 5.43 -13.80
C ASP A 247 -4.02 4.07 -13.14
N ASP A 248 -5.13 3.42 -13.51
CA ASP A 248 -5.54 2.13 -12.93
C ASP A 248 -4.54 1.01 -13.24
N THR A 249 -3.76 1.10 -14.32
CA THR A 249 -2.70 0.13 -14.66
C THR A 249 -1.54 0.16 -13.68
N MET A 250 -1.34 1.26 -12.97
CA MET A 250 -0.31 1.38 -11.94
C MET A 250 -0.67 0.62 -10.64
N TRP A 251 -1.88 0.11 -10.53
CA TRP A 251 -2.29 -0.73 -9.41
C TRP A 251 -1.87 -2.20 -9.59
N ALA A 252 -1.44 -2.59 -10.77
CA ALA A 252 -0.97 -3.94 -11.02
C ALA A 252 0.30 -4.26 -10.21
N ASP A 253 0.35 -5.46 -9.65
CA ASP A 253 1.49 -5.91 -8.82
C ASP A 253 2.66 -6.45 -9.67
N GLY A 254 2.64 -6.24 -10.98
CA GLY A 254 3.54 -6.93 -11.90
C GLY A 254 3.33 -8.45 -11.86
N ASP A 255 4.33 -9.21 -12.28
CA ASP A 255 4.26 -10.68 -12.36
C ASP A 255 4.20 -11.38 -10.99
N ALA A 256 4.48 -10.66 -9.90
CA ALA A 256 4.55 -11.22 -8.54
C ALA A 256 3.23 -11.83 -8.04
N CYS A 257 2.09 -11.39 -8.56
CA CYS A 257 0.79 -11.94 -8.16
C CYS A 257 0.37 -13.17 -9.00
N GLU A 258 0.82 -13.30 -10.24
CA GLU A 258 0.47 -14.46 -11.08
C GLU A 258 1.05 -15.75 -10.51
N GLU A 259 2.32 -15.76 -10.07
CA GLU A 259 2.95 -16.93 -9.45
C GLU A 259 2.29 -17.31 -8.11
N ALA A 260 1.91 -16.34 -7.26
CA ALA A 260 1.22 -16.61 -6.00
C ALA A 260 -0.18 -17.21 -6.24
N CYS A 261 -0.85 -16.79 -7.31
CA CYS A 261 -2.15 -17.35 -7.71
C CYS A 261 -2.01 -18.77 -8.29
N GLU A 262 -0.95 -19.09 -9.04
CA GLU A 262 -0.71 -20.42 -9.58
C GLU A 262 -0.36 -21.46 -8.52
N MET A 263 0.31 -21.07 -7.42
CA MET A 263 0.66 -21.97 -6.32
C MET A 263 -0.50 -22.25 -5.35
N ALA A 264 -1.62 -21.56 -5.48
CA ALA A 264 -2.79 -21.73 -4.60
C ALA A 264 -3.77 -22.85 -5.07
N TRP A 265 -3.47 -23.54 -6.18
CA TRP A 265 -4.21 -24.70 -6.74
C TRP A 265 -3.30 -25.95 -6.72
#